data_dba3f74794ce1f96137deac7c47dcf56
#
_entry.id   dba3f74794ce1f96137deac7c47dcf56
#
_cell.length_a   1.000
_cell.length_b   1.000
_cell.length_c   1.000
_cell.angle_alpha   90.00
_cell.angle_beta   90.00
_cell.angle_gamma   90.00
#
_symmetry.space_group_name_H-M   'P 1'
#
loop_
_entity.id
_entity.type
_entity.pdbx_description
1 polymer ?
#
loop_
_entity_poly.entity_id
_entity_poly.type
_entity_poly.pdbx_seq_one_letter_code
_entity_poly.pdbx_strand_id
1 'polypeptide(L)'
;IAGMMILAINLIGGVCIGIFKYDLSAEAAFQQYVLMTIGDGLVAQIPSLLLSTAAAIIVTRVSDSGDIATDVRSQLLASPSVLYTATSIMFVLAVVPGMPHFPFLIFSALLGFTAWRMSKRPKVAETEEKNLETLTKTIAETTEQQVSWETIPLIEPISLSLGYKLVSLVDKSKGNPLTQRIRGVRQVISDTNGVLLPEIRIRENFRLKPTQYAIFINGIKADEADIPADKLMALPSSETYGEIDGVLGHDPAYGMPVTWIVPAQKAKALNMGYQVIDSASVIATHVNKIIRNYIPELFNYDDITQLHNRLSSMAPRLAEDLSAALNYSQLLKVYRALLIEGVSLRDIVTI
;
A
#
# COMPACT_ATOMS: atom_id res chain seq x y z
N ILE A 1 26.16 35.76 7.02
CA ILE A 1 26.67 37.11 7.42
C ILE A 1 27.80 37.51 6.48
N ALA A 2 28.84 36.69 6.24
CA ALA A 2 30.00 37.06 5.40
C ALA A 2 29.60 37.45 3.96
N GLY A 3 28.67 36.67 3.32
CA GLY A 3 28.19 36.95 1.97
C GLY A 3 27.44 38.29 1.84
N MET A 4 26.68 38.68 2.87
CA MET A 4 26.00 39.98 2.90
C MET A 4 26.98 41.13 3.05
N MET A 5 28.06 40.96 3.83
CA MET A 5 29.12 41.97 3.95
C MET A 5 29.85 42.14 2.61
N ILE A 6 30.21 41.06 1.94
CA ILE A 6 30.86 41.11 0.62
C ILE A 6 29.97 41.80 -0.37
N LEU A 7 28.66 41.49 -0.42
CA LEU A 7 27.70 42.13 -1.31
C LEU A 7 27.56 43.61 -1.02
N ALA A 8 27.52 44.02 0.25
CA ALA A 8 27.47 45.42 0.63
C ALA A 8 28.77 46.19 0.25
N ILE A 9 29.92 45.57 0.44
CA ILE A 9 31.23 46.17 0.06
C ILE A 9 31.32 46.30 -1.47
N ASN A 10 30.93 45.27 -2.21
CA ASN A 10 30.94 45.35 -3.70
C ASN A 10 29.96 46.38 -4.24
N LEU A 11 28.78 46.50 -3.60
CA LEU A 11 27.78 47.49 -4.02
C LEU A 11 28.27 48.91 -3.77
N ILE A 12 28.70 49.23 -2.54
CA ILE A 12 29.16 50.56 -2.18
C ILE A 12 30.48 50.90 -2.90
N GLY A 13 31.45 49.99 -2.88
CA GLY A 13 32.75 50.16 -3.51
C GLY A 13 32.64 50.27 -5.03
N GLY A 14 31.78 49.46 -5.67
CA GLY A 14 31.54 49.51 -7.11
C GLY A 14 30.96 50.84 -7.54
N VAL A 15 29.93 51.34 -6.87
CA VAL A 15 29.32 52.63 -7.15
C VAL A 15 30.33 53.78 -6.94
N CYS A 16 31.12 53.78 -5.86
CA CYS A 16 32.16 54.77 -5.62
C CYS A 16 33.23 54.73 -6.71
N ILE A 17 33.73 53.60 -7.12
CA ILE A 17 34.70 53.46 -8.23
C ILE A 17 34.11 53.95 -9.55
N GLY A 18 32.83 53.64 -9.84
CA GLY A 18 32.12 54.10 -11.02
C GLY A 18 32.09 55.63 -11.11
N ILE A 19 31.79 56.29 -10.00
CA ILE A 19 31.71 57.77 -9.94
C ILE A 19 33.09 58.42 -9.97
N PHE A 20 34.02 57.99 -9.07
CA PHE A 20 35.30 58.70 -8.87
C PHE A 20 36.41 58.31 -9.85
N LYS A 21 36.36 57.09 -10.42
CA LYS A 21 37.39 56.59 -11.33
C LYS A 21 37.01 56.65 -12.80
N TYR A 22 35.72 56.41 -13.09
CA TYR A 22 35.22 56.32 -14.45
C TYR A 22 34.32 57.49 -14.83
N ASP A 23 34.22 58.55 -14.01
CA ASP A 23 33.41 59.74 -14.21
C ASP A 23 31.96 59.47 -14.70
N LEU A 24 31.40 58.36 -14.26
CA LEU A 24 30.02 58.02 -14.58
C LEU A 24 29.05 58.86 -13.76
N SER A 25 27.91 59.21 -14.37
CA SER A 25 26.83 59.82 -13.57
C SER A 25 26.37 58.88 -12.48
N ALA A 26 25.92 59.40 -11.34
CA ALA A 26 25.46 58.60 -10.20
C ALA A 26 24.42 57.56 -10.59
N GLU A 27 23.52 57.93 -11.51
CA GLU A 27 22.48 57.03 -12.05
C GLU A 27 23.08 55.90 -12.89
N ALA A 28 24.02 56.19 -13.79
CA ALA A 28 24.67 55.18 -14.62
C ALA A 28 25.56 54.23 -13.77
N ALA A 29 26.31 54.78 -12.82
CA ALA A 29 27.12 53.99 -11.90
C ALA A 29 26.23 53.04 -11.04
N PHE A 30 25.12 53.56 -10.52
CA PHE A 30 24.19 52.77 -9.74
C PHE A 30 23.57 51.61 -10.57
N GLN A 31 23.04 51.90 -11.73
CA GLN A 31 22.45 50.87 -12.60
C GLN A 31 23.48 49.81 -12.98
N GLN A 32 24.68 50.18 -13.38
CA GLN A 32 25.68 49.22 -13.85
C GLN A 32 26.26 48.36 -12.73
N TYR A 33 26.67 48.95 -11.61
CA TYR A 33 27.31 48.19 -10.52
C TYR A 33 26.32 47.46 -9.61
N VAL A 34 25.13 48.01 -9.41
CA VAL A 34 24.08 47.31 -8.66
C VAL A 34 23.60 46.05 -9.41
N LEU A 35 23.34 46.18 -10.73
CA LEU A 35 22.93 45.02 -11.54
C LEU A 35 24.02 43.94 -11.60
N MET A 36 25.30 44.32 -11.75
CA MET A 36 26.42 43.38 -11.73
C MET A 36 26.54 42.67 -10.37
N THR A 37 26.46 43.40 -9.25
CA THR A 37 26.60 42.86 -7.92
C THR A 37 25.44 41.90 -7.57
N ILE A 38 24.21 42.24 -7.94
CA ILE A 38 23.04 41.36 -7.76
C ILE A 38 23.19 40.12 -8.63
N GLY A 39 23.63 40.28 -9.88
CA GLY A 39 23.85 39.17 -10.81
C GLY A 39 24.90 38.19 -10.28
N ASP A 40 26.03 38.69 -9.80
CA ASP A 40 27.10 37.87 -9.21
C ASP A 40 26.62 37.13 -7.94
N GLY A 41 25.86 37.83 -7.07
CA GLY A 41 25.26 37.21 -5.87
C GLY A 41 24.26 36.09 -6.19
N LEU A 42 23.47 36.25 -7.26
CA LEU A 42 22.54 35.21 -7.69
C LEU A 42 23.26 34.01 -8.31
N VAL A 43 24.28 34.24 -9.12
CA VAL A 43 25.08 33.17 -9.73
C VAL A 43 25.83 32.37 -8.68
N ALA A 44 26.35 33.02 -7.64
CA ALA A 44 27.05 32.34 -6.53
C ALA A 44 26.14 31.37 -5.71
N GLN A 45 24.81 31.53 -5.78
CA GLN A 45 23.87 30.68 -5.10
C GLN A 45 23.54 29.38 -5.88
N ILE A 46 23.78 29.36 -7.20
CA ILE A 46 23.43 28.21 -8.07
C ILE A 46 24.10 26.91 -7.60
N PRO A 47 25.42 26.85 -7.26
CA PRO A 47 26.04 25.61 -6.79
C PRO A 47 25.44 25.06 -5.49
N SER A 48 25.09 25.95 -4.55
CA SER A 48 24.49 25.53 -3.27
C SER A 48 23.06 25.01 -3.46
N LEU A 49 22.31 25.59 -4.38
CA LEU A 49 20.96 25.17 -4.72
C LEU A 49 20.96 23.82 -5.44
N LEU A 50 21.91 23.61 -6.35
CA LEU A 50 22.12 22.31 -7.00
C LEU A 50 22.54 21.23 -6.01
N LEU A 51 23.47 21.53 -5.11
CA LEU A 51 23.92 20.59 -4.09
C LEU A 51 22.78 20.23 -3.13
N SER A 52 22.01 21.21 -2.68
CA SER A 52 20.85 20.99 -1.80
C SER A 52 19.77 20.14 -2.48
N THR A 53 19.50 20.42 -3.75
CA THR A 53 18.54 19.63 -4.54
C THR A 53 19.04 18.20 -4.76
N ALA A 54 20.33 18.03 -5.09
CA ALA A 54 20.95 16.70 -5.23
C ALA A 54 20.91 15.91 -3.91
N ALA A 55 21.23 16.56 -2.78
CA ALA A 55 21.15 15.93 -1.48
C ALA A 55 19.71 15.52 -1.12
N ALA A 56 18.72 16.38 -1.39
CA ALA A 56 17.31 16.06 -1.19
C ALA A 56 16.88 14.85 -2.02
N ILE A 57 17.29 14.77 -3.29
CA ILE A 57 17.00 13.63 -4.18
C ILE A 57 17.66 12.35 -3.66
N ILE A 58 18.91 12.42 -3.17
CA ILE A 58 19.62 11.25 -2.62
C ILE A 58 18.92 10.75 -1.35
N VAL A 59 18.52 11.64 -0.45
CA VAL A 59 17.84 11.27 0.80
C VAL A 59 16.46 10.66 0.53
N THR A 60 15.72 11.20 -0.42
CA THR A 60 14.39 10.67 -0.78
C THR A 60 14.45 9.35 -1.56
N ARG A 61 15.57 9.05 -2.22
CA ARG A 61 15.74 7.84 -3.04
C ARG A 61 15.91 6.55 -2.23
N VAL A 62 16.13 6.63 -0.92
CA VAL A 62 16.33 5.44 -0.06
C VAL A 62 15.03 4.67 0.21
N SER A 63 13.86 5.22 -0.14
CA SER A 63 12.57 4.63 0.26
C SER A 63 11.71 4.02 -0.84
N ASP A 64 11.92 4.29 -2.14
CA ASP A 64 11.04 3.69 -3.15
C ASP A 64 11.69 3.53 -4.54
N SER A 65 11.47 2.37 -5.15
CA SER A 65 11.86 2.01 -6.51
C SER A 65 10.92 2.60 -7.59
N GLY A 66 10.32 3.75 -7.34
CA GLY A 66 9.46 4.49 -8.29
C GLY A 66 10.30 5.38 -9.23
N ASP A 67 9.85 5.52 -10.47
CA ASP A 67 10.45 6.42 -11.46
C ASP A 67 10.16 7.88 -11.06
N ILE A 68 11.16 8.58 -10.47
CA ILE A 68 11.07 9.97 -9.97
C ILE A 68 10.56 10.92 -11.06
N ALA A 69 10.92 10.68 -12.32
CA ALA A 69 10.44 11.49 -13.43
C ALA A 69 8.92 11.42 -13.60
N THR A 70 8.33 10.27 -13.33
CA THR A 70 6.89 10.04 -13.35
C THR A 70 6.20 10.70 -12.16
N ASP A 71 6.78 10.64 -10.96
CA ASP A 71 6.23 11.26 -9.76
C ASP A 71 6.30 12.79 -9.79
N VAL A 72 7.43 13.36 -10.19
CA VAL A 72 7.58 14.81 -10.40
C VAL A 72 6.62 15.30 -11.49
N ARG A 73 6.48 14.57 -12.58
CA ARG A 73 5.53 14.90 -13.64
C ARG A 73 4.07 14.82 -13.17
N SER A 74 3.73 13.82 -12.37
CA SER A 74 2.38 13.66 -11.83
C SER A 74 2.03 14.73 -10.80
N GLN A 75 2.97 15.14 -9.95
CA GLN A 75 2.73 16.12 -8.88
C GLN A 75 2.81 17.58 -9.36
N LEU A 76 3.83 17.94 -10.16
CA LEU A 76 4.00 19.31 -10.63
C LEU A 76 3.08 19.69 -11.80
N LEU A 77 2.72 18.73 -12.64
CA LEU A 77 1.86 18.97 -13.81
C LEU A 77 0.42 18.49 -13.61
N ALA A 78 0.05 17.94 -12.45
CA ALA A 78 -1.30 17.42 -12.21
C ALA A 78 -2.35 18.52 -11.98
N SER A 79 -1.97 19.67 -11.43
CA SER A 79 -2.92 20.73 -11.08
C SER A 79 -2.89 21.87 -12.10
N PRO A 80 -4.00 22.10 -12.86
CA PRO A 80 -4.11 23.24 -13.78
C PRO A 80 -3.96 24.59 -13.08
N SER A 81 -4.34 24.71 -11.79
CA SER A 81 -4.24 25.95 -11.02
C SER A 81 -2.79 26.41 -10.82
N VAL A 82 -1.88 25.48 -10.53
CA VAL A 82 -0.44 25.78 -10.39
C VAL A 82 0.15 26.29 -11.71
N LEU A 83 -0.23 25.68 -12.84
CA LEU A 83 0.22 26.11 -14.15
C LEU A 83 -0.34 27.49 -14.53
N TYR A 84 -1.59 27.82 -14.19
CA TYR A 84 -2.15 29.14 -14.39
C TYR A 84 -1.47 30.22 -13.54
N THR A 85 -1.14 29.91 -12.27
CA THR A 85 -0.40 30.82 -11.39
C THR A 85 1.01 31.10 -11.95
N ALA A 86 1.73 30.05 -12.37
CA ALA A 86 3.04 30.18 -12.98
C ALA A 86 2.97 31.01 -14.30
N THR A 87 1.96 30.76 -15.13
CA THR A 87 1.70 31.53 -16.37
C THR A 87 1.48 33.01 -16.08
N SER A 88 0.69 33.34 -15.06
CA SER A 88 0.41 34.72 -14.65
C SER A 88 1.66 35.42 -14.18
N ILE A 89 2.49 34.78 -13.36
CA ILE A 89 3.76 35.35 -12.88
C ILE A 89 4.70 35.62 -14.05
N MET A 90 4.89 34.66 -14.97
CA MET A 90 5.73 34.79 -16.13
C MET A 90 5.24 35.89 -17.10
N PHE A 91 3.93 36.03 -17.24
CA PHE A 91 3.33 37.10 -18.04
C PHE A 91 3.56 38.48 -17.43
N VAL A 92 3.40 38.63 -16.11
CA VAL A 92 3.69 39.88 -15.40
C VAL A 92 5.16 40.29 -15.62
N LEU A 93 6.09 39.31 -15.45
CA LEU A 93 7.52 39.55 -15.67
C LEU A 93 7.83 39.94 -17.14
N ALA A 94 7.07 39.43 -18.10
CA ALA A 94 7.22 39.80 -19.52
C ALA A 94 6.81 41.25 -19.83
N VAL A 95 5.97 41.87 -18.99
CA VAL A 95 5.48 43.23 -19.18
C VAL A 95 6.39 44.29 -18.48
N VAL A 96 7.22 43.86 -17.51
CA VAL A 96 8.09 44.76 -16.75
C VAL A 96 9.19 45.34 -17.68
N PRO A 97 9.33 46.67 -17.79
CA PRO A 97 10.38 47.28 -18.59
C PRO A 97 11.77 46.95 -18.02
N GLY A 98 12.72 46.61 -18.94
CA GLY A 98 14.07 46.19 -18.56
C GLY A 98 14.29 44.67 -18.47
N MET A 99 13.24 43.85 -18.57
CA MET A 99 13.35 42.40 -18.64
C MET A 99 13.37 41.88 -20.09
N PRO A 100 13.98 40.73 -20.39
CA PRO A 100 13.97 40.13 -21.72
C PRO A 100 12.56 39.61 -22.06
N HIS A 101 11.74 40.44 -22.70
CA HIS A 101 10.33 40.17 -22.97
C HIS A 101 10.08 38.86 -23.76
N PHE A 102 10.90 38.57 -24.78
CA PHE A 102 10.72 37.42 -25.66
C PHE A 102 10.77 36.06 -24.94
N PRO A 103 11.78 35.73 -24.11
CA PRO A 103 11.80 34.48 -23.38
C PRO A 103 10.60 34.30 -22.45
N PHE A 104 10.25 35.34 -21.68
CA PHE A 104 9.15 35.27 -20.72
C PHE A 104 7.79 35.10 -21.40
N LEU A 105 7.55 35.75 -22.55
CA LEU A 105 6.35 35.56 -23.37
C LEU A 105 6.24 34.14 -23.91
N ILE A 106 7.34 33.58 -24.43
CA ILE A 106 7.36 32.20 -24.96
C ILE A 106 7.03 31.20 -23.86
N PHE A 107 7.68 31.31 -22.69
CA PHE A 107 7.41 30.42 -21.57
C PHE A 107 6.00 30.58 -21.02
N SER A 108 5.49 31.80 -20.89
CA SER A 108 4.12 32.08 -20.48
C SER A 108 3.10 31.46 -21.45
N ALA A 109 3.31 31.63 -22.77
CA ALA A 109 2.44 31.04 -23.78
C ALA A 109 2.46 29.49 -23.74
N LEU A 110 3.64 28.90 -23.56
CA LEU A 110 3.79 27.44 -23.48
C LEU A 110 3.14 26.86 -22.23
N LEU A 111 3.32 27.47 -21.06
CA LEU A 111 2.68 27.09 -19.81
C LEU A 111 1.16 27.31 -19.87
N GLY A 112 0.71 28.44 -20.42
CA GLY A 112 -0.73 28.70 -20.57
C GLY A 112 -1.42 27.72 -21.52
N PHE A 113 -0.76 27.35 -22.62
CA PHE A 113 -1.27 26.38 -23.57
C PHE A 113 -1.38 24.97 -22.94
N THR A 114 -0.36 24.57 -22.18
CA THR A 114 -0.40 23.28 -21.46
C THR A 114 -1.49 23.27 -20.38
N ALA A 115 -1.65 24.35 -19.61
CA ALA A 115 -2.71 24.51 -18.62
C ALA A 115 -4.11 24.44 -19.24
N TRP A 116 -4.32 25.14 -20.38
CA TRP A 116 -5.58 25.10 -21.11
C TRP A 116 -5.91 23.72 -21.67
N ARG A 117 -4.90 23.01 -22.21
CA ARG A 117 -5.07 21.65 -22.72
C ARG A 117 -5.42 20.65 -21.61
N MET A 118 -4.86 20.84 -20.43
CA MET A 118 -5.17 20.01 -19.23
C MET A 118 -6.55 20.34 -18.66
N SER A 119 -6.96 21.60 -18.65
CA SER A 119 -8.28 22.01 -18.19
C SER A 119 -9.44 21.46 -19.03
N LYS A 120 -9.19 21.04 -20.27
CA LYS A 120 -10.19 20.38 -21.14
C LYS A 120 -10.29 18.86 -20.97
N ARG A 121 -9.44 18.23 -20.16
CA ARG A 121 -9.61 16.81 -19.79
C ARG A 121 -10.67 16.71 -18.70
N PRO A 122 -11.58 15.70 -18.74
CA PRO A 122 -12.60 15.57 -17.72
C PRO A 122 -11.94 15.41 -16.34
N LYS A 123 -12.41 16.21 -15.40
CA LYS A 123 -11.90 16.35 -14.04
C LYS A 123 -12.03 15.04 -13.24
N VAL A 124 -10.93 14.32 -13.12
CA VAL A 124 -10.75 13.31 -12.06
C VAL A 124 -10.25 13.98 -10.76
N ALA A 125 -9.79 15.25 -10.85
CA ALA A 125 -9.10 15.96 -9.77
C ALA A 125 -10.00 16.62 -8.70
N GLU A 126 -11.32 16.78 -8.94
CA GLU A 126 -12.21 17.37 -7.90
C GLU A 126 -12.46 16.43 -6.71
N THR A 127 -12.20 15.13 -6.89
CA THR A 127 -12.33 14.16 -5.79
C THR A 127 -11.09 14.13 -4.90
N GLU A 128 -9.90 14.48 -5.43
CA GLU A 128 -8.65 14.51 -4.65
C GLU A 128 -8.47 15.80 -3.85
N GLU A 129 -8.88 16.97 -4.38
CA GLU A 129 -8.84 18.22 -3.59
C GLU A 129 -9.83 18.22 -2.42
N LYS A 130 -11.05 17.70 -2.62
CA LYS A 130 -12.00 17.49 -1.52
C LYS A 130 -11.50 16.46 -0.52
N ASN A 131 -10.81 15.41 -0.97
CA ASN A 131 -10.18 14.45 -0.09
C ASN A 131 -8.96 15.03 0.64
N LEU A 132 -8.19 15.93 0.01
CA LEU A 132 -7.06 16.59 0.67
C LEU A 132 -7.51 17.64 1.69
N GLU A 133 -8.54 18.45 1.38
CA GLU A 133 -9.13 19.35 2.37
C GLU A 133 -9.83 18.60 3.50
N THR A 134 -10.48 17.48 3.20
CA THR A 134 -11.07 16.59 4.21
C THR A 134 -9.99 15.92 5.02
N LEU A 135 -8.89 15.47 4.41
CA LEU A 135 -7.72 14.91 5.10
C LEU A 135 -6.99 15.96 5.95
N THR A 136 -6.85 17.20 5.46
CA THR A 136 -6.20 18.28 6.24
C THR A 136 -7.08 18.73 7.40
N LYS A 137 -8.40 18.79 7.23
CA LYS A 137 -9.35 18.99 8.33
C LYS A 137 -9.36 17.82 9.30
N THR A 138 -9.35 16.58 8.77
CA THR A 138 -9.29 15.36 9.59
C THR A 138 -7.96 15.26 10.35
N ILE A 139 -6.82 15.67 9.75
CA ILE A 139 -5.52 15.71 10.44
C ILE A 139 -5.49 16.81 11.50
N ALA A 140 -6.09 18.00 11.23
CA ALA A 140 -6.19 19.06 12.22
C ALA A 140 -7.13 18.69 13.38
N GLU A 141 -8.26 18.02 13.08
CA GLU A 141 -9.16 17.49 14.09
C GLU A 141 -8.60 16.26 14.81
N THR A 142 -7.74 15.46 14.13
CA THR A 142 -7.08 14.28 14.73
C THR A 142 -5.91 14.67 15.63
N THR A 143 -5.34 15.88 15.49
CA THR A 143 -4.27 16.36 16.39
C THR A 143 -4.81 16.71 17.78
N GLU A 144 -6.12 16.93 17.92
CA GLU A 144 -6.78 17.10 19.23
C GLU A 144 -7.45 15.82 19.75
N GLN A 145 -7.56 14.76 18.94
CA GLN A 145 -8.04 13.48 19.44
C GLN A 145 -6.93 12.82 20.25
N GLN A 146 -7.04 12.90 21.55
CA GLN A 146 -6.24 12.09 22.49
C GLN A 146 -6.33 10.64 22.02
N VAL A 147 -5.17 9.98 21.91
CA VAL A 147 -5.11 8.55 21.60
C VAL A 147 -5.93 7.81 22.66
N SER A 148 -7.10 7.33 22.30
CA SER A 148 -8.00 6.55 23.15
C SER A 148 -8.04 5.10 22.68
N TRP A 149 -8.43 4.19 23.56
CA TRP A 149 -8.60 2.78 23.20
C TRP A 149 -9.60 2.58 22.04
N GLU A 150 -10.54 3.50 21.86
CA GLU A 150 -11.55 3.47 20.79
C GLU A 150 -10.97 3.81 19.41
N THR A 151 -9.88 4.59 19.36
CA THR A 151 -9.21 4.96 18.10
C THR A 151 -8.22 3.91 17.62
N ILE A 152 -7.85 2.93 18.46
CA ILE A 152 -6.96 1.83 18.09
C ILE A 152 -7.78 0.78 17.34
N PRO A 153 -7.46 0.50 16.06
CA PRO A 153 -8.19 -0.51 15.30
C PRO A 153 -8.02 -1.88 15.94
N LEU A 154 -9.13 -2.60 16.12
CA LEU A 154 -9.09 -3.97 16.62
C LEU A 154 -8.33 -4.87 15.64
N ILE A 155 -7.48 -5.72 16.20
CA ILE A 155 -6.74 -6.72 15.44
C ILE A 155 -7.70 -7.76 14.89
N GLU A 156 -7.65 -8.01 13.60
CA GLU A 156 -8.44 -9.08 12.98
C GLU A 156 -7.83 -10.43 13.30
N PRO A 157 -8.63 -11.39 13.81
CA PRO A 157 -8.12 -12.72 14.16
C PRO A 157 -7.50 -13.44 12.97
N ILE A 158 -8.11 -13.32 11.78
CA ILE A 158 -7.61 -13.92 10.55
C ILE A 158 -7.73 -12.90 9.41
N SER A 159 -6.62 -12.59 8.75
CA SER A 159 -6.66 -11.77 7.55
C SER A 159 -5.75 -12.31 6.45
N LEU A 160 -6.21 -12.14 5.21
CA LEU A 160 -5.52 -12.52 3.98
C LEU A 160 -5.23 -11.25 3.18
N SER A 161 -3.95 -10.89 3.07
CA SER A 161 -3.49 -9.75 2.27
C SER A 161 -3.11 -10.21 0.87
N LEU A 162 -3.62 -9.52 -0.16
CA LEU A 162 -3.41 -9.86 -1.56
C LEU A 162 -2.63 -8.76 -2.29
N GLY A 163 -1.64 -9.14 -3.10
CA GLY A 163 -1.00 -8.28 -4.07
C GLY A 163 -1.98 -7.91 -5.21
N TYR A 164 -1.72 -6.81 -5.88
CA TYR A 164 -2.70 -6.17 -6.79
C TYR A 164 -3.19 -7.07 -7.95
N LYS A 165 -2.36 -7.99 -8.46
CA LYS A 165 -2.79 -8.93 -9.53
C LYS A 165 -3.76 -9.99 -9.02
N LEU A 166 -3.69 -10.35 -7.74
CA LEU A 166 -4.57 -11.34 -7.11
C LEU A 166 -5.94 -10.76 -6.73
N VAL A 167 -6.08 -9.44 -6.70
CA VAL A 167 -7.36 -8.76 -6.40
C VAL A 167 -8.45 -9.15 -7.40
N SER A 168 -8.07 -9.47 -8.64
CA SER A 168 -9.00 -9.99 -9.65
C SER A 168 -9.73 -11.27 -9.23
N LEU A 169 -9.20 -12.04 -8.26
CA LEU A 169 -9.83 -13.24 -7.71
C LEU A 169 -10.95 -12.92 -6.69
N VAL A 170 -11.04 -11.67 -6.24
CA VAL A 170 -12.04 -11.16 -5.29
C VAL A 170 -13.08 -10.28 -5.98
N ASP A 171 -12.92 -10.01 -7.26
CA ASP A 171 -13.81 -9.14 -8.02
C ASP A 171 -15.21 -9.72 -8.13
N LYS A 172 -16.22 -8.91 -7.74
CA LYS A 172 -17.64 -9.27 -7.82
C LYS A 172 -18.11 -9.53 -9.24
N SER A 173 -17.55 -8.83 -10.22
CA SER A 173 -17.88 -9.02 -11.64
C SER A 173 -17.51 -10.41 -12.16
N LYS A 174 -16.51 -11.06 -11.56
CA LYS A 174 -16.03 -12.41 -11.88
C LYS A 174 -16.57 -13.51 -10.94
N GLY A 175 -17.58 -13.20 -10.13
CA GLY A 175 -18.24 -14.16 -9.24
C GLY A 175 -17.51 -14.43 -7.92
N ASN A 176 -16.52 -13.60 -7.52
CA ASN A 176 -15.76 -13.73 -6.25
C ASN A 176 -15.24 -15.15 -5.96
N PRO A 177 -14.49 -15.80 -6.84
CA PRO A 177 -14.13 -17.22 -6.65
C PRO A 177 -13.34 -17.47 -5.36
N LEU A 178 -12.43 -16.57 -4.98
CA LEU A 178 -11.63 -16.70 -3.76
C LEU A 178 -12.50 -16.53 -2.51
N THR A 179 -13.37 -15.53 -2.47
CA THR A 179 -14.25 -15.29 -1.30
C THR A 179 -15.19 -16.47 -1.04
N GLN A 180 -15.73 -17.08 -2.09
CA GLN A 180 -16.59 -18.27 -1.95
C GLN A 180 -15.82 -19.45 -1.37
N ARG A 181 -14.59 -19.70 -1.87
CA ARG A 181 -13.75 -20.80 -1.35
C ARG A 181 -13.32 -20.57 0.10
N ILE A 182 -12.96 -19.33 0.47
CA ILE A 182 -12.60 -18.97 1.84
C ILE A 182 -13.78 -19.16 2.80
N ARG A 183 -15.01 -18.83 2.37
CA ARG A 183 -16.23 -19.16 3.17
C ARG A 183 -16.41 -20.67 3.34
N GLY A 184 -16.19 -21.42 2.27
CA GLY A 184 -16.23 -22.89 2.34
C GLY A 184 -15.17 -23.45 3.30
N VAL A 185 -13.94 -22.95 3.27
CA VAL A 185 -12.88 -23.33 4.22
C VAL A 185 -13.30 -23.04 5.65
N ARG A 186 -13.82 -21.84 5.93
CA ARG A 186 -14.32 -21.47 7.26
C ARG A 186 -15.39 -22.45 7.75
N GLN A 187 -16.37 -22.77 6.91
CA GLN A 187 -17.43 -23.71 7.26
C GLN A 187 -16.90 -25.10 7.54
N VAL A 188 -16.09 -25.66 6.65
CA VAL A 188 -15.52 -27.01 6.82
C VAL A 188 -14.70 -27.12 8.10
N ILE A 189 -13.86 -26.13 8.40
CA ILE A 189 -13.05 -26.13 9.64
C ILE A 189 -13.97 -26.04 10.87
N SER A 190 -14.98 -25.17 10.84
CA SER A 190 -15.93 -24.99 11.96
C SER A 190 -16.72 -26.27 12.21
N ASP A 191 -17.22 -26.90 11.15
CA ASP A 191 -17.98 -28.15 11.24
C ASP A 191 -17.13 -29.33 11.75
N THR A 192 -15.87 -29.39 11.27
CA THR A 192 -14.95 -30.49 11.66
C THR A 192 -14.55 -30.37 13.14
N ASN A 193 -14.23 -29.16 13.61
CA ASN A 193 -13.71 -28.97 14.97
C ASN A 193 -14.80 -28.66 16.01
N GLY A 194 -16.04 -28.38 15.58
CA GLY A 194 -17.14 -28.04 16.47
C GLY A 194 -17.07 -26.65 17.10
N VAL A 195 -16.25 -25.76 16.54
CA VAL A 195 -16.06 -24.37 17.00
C VAL A 195 -16.30 -23.41 15.86
N LEU A 196 -16.85 -22.22 16.15
CA LEU A 196 -17.10 -21.22 15.14
C LEU A 196 -15.80 -20.44 14.82
N LEU A 197 -15.22 -20.68 13.63
CA LEU A 197 -14.05 -19.96 13.21
C LEU A 197 -14.38 -18.46 12.97
N PRO A 198 -13.53 -17.53 13.43
CA PRO A 198 -13.69 -16.10 13.12
C PRO A 198 -13.79 -15.82 11.62
N GLU A 199 -14.30 -14.65 11.25
CA GLU A 199 -14.38 -14.23 9.85
C GLU A 199 -12.96 -14.00 9.29
N ILE A 200 -12.71 -14.56 8.09
CA ILE A 200 -11.44 -14.37 7.38
C ILE A 200 -11.59 -13.12 6.50
N ARG A 201 -10.88 -12.07 6.87
CA ARG A 201 -10.91 -10.80 6.13
C ARG A 201 -9.90 -10.79 5.01
N ILE A 202 -10.36 -10.45 3.81
CA ILE A 202 -9.49 -10.31 2.63
C ILE A 202 -9.26 -8.82 2.40
N ARG A 203 -7.98 -8.42 2.30
CA ARG A 203 -7.54 -7.03 2.10
C ARG A 203 -6.54 -6.94 0.96
N GLU A 204 -6.58 -5.83 0.25
CA GLU A 204 -5.54 -5.46 -0.71
C GLU A 204 -4.34 -4.88 0.04
N ASN A 205 -3.13 -5.25 -0.40
CA ASN A 205 -1.90 -4.72 0.18
C ASN A 205 -0.88 -4.42 -0.94
N PHE A 206 -0.75 -3.14 -1.26
CA PHE A 206 0.16 -2.66 -2.30
C PHE A 206 1.65 -2.76 -1.93
N ARG A 207 1.99 -3.10 -0.68
CA ARG A 207 3.36 -3.36 -0.25
C ARG A 207 3.85 -4.76 -0.62
N LEU A 208 2.93 -5.67 -0.95
CA LEU A 208 3.26 -7.01 -1.42
C LEU A 208 3.61 -6.97 -2.91
N LYS A 209 4.42 -7.95 -3.36
CA LYS A 209 4.63 -8.16 -4.79
C LYS A 209 3.28 -8.40 -5.50
N PRO A 210 3.18 -8.09 -6.80
CA PRO A 210 1.91 -8.18 -7.54
C PRO A 210 1.17 -9.51 -7.43
N THR A 211 1.92 -10.60 -7.38
CA THR A 211 1.45 -12.00 -7.37
C THR A 211 1.57 -12.67 -6.00
N GLN A 212 2.03 -11.91 -4.99
CA GLN A 212 2.23 -12.38 -3.62
C GLN A 212 0.95 -12.22 -2.80
N TYR A 213 0.73 -13.16 -1.88
CA TYR A 213 -0.25 -13.02 -0.81
C TYR A 213 0.39 -13.40 0.53
N ALA A 214 -0.17 -12.88 1.62
CA ALA A 214 0.28 -13.16 2.98
C ALA A 214 -0.92 -13.43 3.90
N ILE A 215 -0.77 -14.41 4.78
CA ILE A 215 -1.77 -14.84 5.75
C ILE A 215 -1.35 -14.34 7.12
N PHE A 216 -2.25 -13.67 7.83
CA PHE A 216 -2.01 -13.15 9.16
C PHE A 216 -2.97 -13.79 10.15
N ILE A 217 -2.45 -14.17 11.31
CA ILE A 217 -3.19 -14.66 12.46
C ILE A 217 -2.93 -13.70 13.63
N ASN A 218 -3.99 -13.15 14.20
CA ASN A 218 -3.91 -12.14 15.27
C ASN A 218 -2.95 -10.97 14.96
N GLY A 219 -2.93 -10.53 13.67
CA GLY A 219 -2.06 -9.46 13.18
C GLY A 219 -0.61 -9.86 12.92
N ILE A 220 -0.20 -11.09 13.22
CA ILE A 220 1.15 -11.62 12.97
C ILE A 220 1.15 -12.38 11.65
N LYS A 221 2.15 -12.15 10.80
CA LYS A 221 2.31 -12.89 9.54
C LYS A 221 2.63 -14.35 9.84
N ALA A 222 1.70 -15.25 9.50
CA ALA A 222 1.85 -16.68 9.68
C ALA A 222 2.58 -17.33 8.50
N ASP A 223 2.22 -16.93 7.26
CA ASP A 223 2.90 -17.41 6.05
C ASP A 223 2.66 -16.47 4.87
N GLU A 224 3.45 -16.63 3.80
CA GLU A 224 3.31 -15.89 2.54
C GLU A 224 3.72 -16.77 1.35
N ALA A 225 3.14 -16.52 0.18
CA ALA A 225 3.55 -17.19 -1.04
C ALA A 225 3.33 -16.32 -2.27
N ASP A 226 4.01 -16.67 -3.35
CA ASP A 226 3.94 -16.01 -4.65
C ASP A 226 3.36 -16.99 -5.67
N ILE A 227 2.23 -16.66 -6.29
CA ILE A 227 1.54 -17.50 -7.26
C ILE A 227 1.15 -16.72 -8.51
N PRO A 228 1.30 -17.28 -9.70
CA PRO A 228 0.84 -16.62 -10.94
C PRO A 228 -0.69 -16.58 -11.00
N ALA A 229 -1.28 -15.36 -11.02
CA ALA A 229 -2.72 -15.14 -11.00
C ALA A 229 -3.45 -15.74 -12.23
N ASP A 230 -2.78 -15.75 -13.39
CA ASP A 230 -3.36 -16.10 -14.69
C ASP A 230 -3.05 -17.54 -15.11
N LYS A 231 -2.45 -18.35 -14.24
CA LYS A 231 -2.07 -19.74 -14.53
C LYS A 231 -2.84 -20.71 -13.65
N LEU A 232 -2.85 -21.96 -14.09
CA LEU A 232 -3.39 -23.09 -13.35
C LEU A 232 -2.22 -23.91 -12.80
N MET A 233 -2.38 -24.44 -11.60
CA MET A 233 -1.43 -25.37 -10.99
C MET A 233 -1.72 -26.78 -11.45
N ALA A 234 -0.78 -27.42 -12.12
CA ALA A 234 -0.81 -28.83 -12.50
C ALA A 234 0.02 -29.63 -11.49
N LEU A 235 -0.67 -30.40 -10.66
CA LEU A 235 -0.07 -31.27 -9.64
C LEU A 235 0.05 -32.68 -10.23
N PRO A 236 1.25 -33.29 -10.26
CA PRO A 236 1.41 -34.67 -10.70
C PRO A 236 0.75 -35.64 -9.72
N SER A 237 0.05 -36.62 -10.23
CA SER A 237 -0.54 -37.75 -9.47
C SER A 237 0.25 -39.04 -9.73
N SER A 238 -0.10 -40.12 -9.05
CA SER A 238 0.49 -41.43 -9.30
C SER A 238 0.20 -41.97 -10.73
N GLU A 239 -0.80 -41.44 -11.38
CA GLU A 239 -1.22 -41.84 -12.74
C GLU A 239 -0.69 -40.91 -13.83
N THR A 240 0.14 -39.91 -13.47
CA THR A 240 0.68 -38.95 -14.42
C THR A 240 1.72 -39.58 -15.32
N TYR A 241 1.60 -39.37 -16.64
CA TYR A 241 2.56 -39.80 -17.63
C TYR A 241 3.03 -38.63 -18.50
N GLY A 242 4.35 -38.55 -18.69
CA GLY A 242 4.98 -37.50 -19.48
C GLY A 242 5.09 -36.16 -18.74
N GLU A 243 5.80 -35.23 -19.35
CA GLU A 243 6.02 -33.89 -18.85
C GLU A 243 5.14 -32.88 -19.59
N ILE A 244 4.65 -31.87 -18.86
CA ILE A 244 3.86 -30.79 -19.44
C ILE A 244 4.69 -29.49 -19.43
N ASP A 245 4.62 -28.76 -20.56
CA ASP A 245 5.30 -27.47 -20.68
C ASP A 245 4.68 -26.42 -19.74
N GLY A 246 5.52 -25.80 -18.90
CA GLY A 246 5.06 -24.78 -17.97
C GLY A 246 6.18 -24.21 -17.12
N VAL A 247 5.84 -23.42 -16.13
CA VAL A 247 6.79 -22.87 -15.17
C VAL A 247 6.84 -23.79 -13.95
N LEU A 248 8.00 -24.37 -13.70
CA LEU A 248 8.21 -25.20 -12.51
C LEU A 248 8.11 -24.35 -11.24
N GLY A 249 7.52 -24.92 -10.20
CA GLY A 249 7.33 -24.27 -8.90
C GLY A 249 6.99 -25.28 -7.83
N HIS A 250 6.55 -24.77 -6.68
CA HIS A 250 6.09 -25.59 -5.56
C HIS A 250 4.69 -25.17 -5.13
N ASP A 251 3.92 -26.15 -4.66
CA ASP A 251 2.63 -25.88 -4.02
C ASP A 251 2.85 -25.13 -2.71
N PRO A 252 2.25 -23.96 -2.51
CA PRO A 252 2.41 -23.18 -1.29
C PRO A 252 1.94 -23.91 -0.02
N ALA A 253 0.93 -24.76 -0.15
CA ALA A 253 0.38 -25.47 1.00
C ALA A 253 1.30 -26.58 1.50
N TYR A 254 1.79 -27.43 0.61
CA TYR A 254 2.49 -28.67 1.00
C TYR A 254 3.93 -28.76 0.47
N GLY A 255 4.38 -27.76 -0.31
CA GLY A 255 5.74 -27.74 -0.85
C GLY A 255 6.03 -28.77 -1.96
N MET A 256 4.98 -29.41 -2.49
CA MET A 256 5.11 -30.41 -3.55
C MET A 256 5.54 -29.75 -4.86
N PRO A 257 6.38 -30.42 -5.68
CA PRO A 257 6.74 -29.89 -6.99
C PRO A 257 5.52 -29.86 -7.91
N VAL A 258 5.29 -28.72 -8.56
CA VAL A 258 4.13 -28.49 -9.45
C VAL A 258 4.57 -27.75 -10.70
N THR A 259 3.76 -27.82 -11.76
CA THR A 259 3.97 -27.05 -12.98
C THR A 259 2.84 -26.06 -13.16
N TRP A 260 3.17 -24.77 -13.31
CA TRP A 260 2.20 -23.72 -13.60
C TRP A 260 1.98 -23.62 -15.11
N ILE A 261 0.78 -23.96 -15.55
CA ILE A 261 0.38 -24.04 -16.95
C ILE A 261 -0.58 -22.92 -17.34
N VAL A 262 -0.65 -22.59 -18.62
CA VAL A 262 -1.66 -21.66 -19.14
C VAL A 262 -3.02 -22.35 -19.23
N PRO A 263 -4.15 -21.61 -19.12
CA PRO A 263 -5.49 -22.21 -19.16
C PRO A 263 -5.78 -23.04 -20.41
N ALA A 264 -5.17 -22.70 -21.56
CA ALA A 264 -5.31 -23.44 -22.81
C ALA A 264 -4.77 -24.89 -22.72
N GLN A 265 -3.83 -25.18 -21.82
CA GLN A 265 -3.23 -26.51 -21.63
C GLN A 265 -4.03 -27.38 -20.65
N LYS A 266 -5.11 -26.87 -20.04
CA LYS A 266 -5.90 -27.60 -19.04
C LYS A 266 -6.35 -28.97 -19.50
N ALA A 267 -6.91 -29.08 -20.71
CA ALA A 267 -7.37 -30.35 -21.27
C ALA A 267 -6.20 -31.34 -21.48
N LYS A 268 -5.04 -30.86 -21.98
CA LYS A 268 -3.84 -31.66 -22.15
C LYS A 268 -3.34 -32.20 -20.81
N ALA A 269 -3.26 -31.33 -19.78
CA ALA A 269 -2.83 -31.71 -18.45
C ALA A 269 -3.73 -32.80 -17.82
N LEU A 270 -5.04 -32.63 -17.91
CA LEU A 270 -6.00 -33.62 -17.42
C LEU A 270 -5.86 -34.97 -18.13
N ASN A 271 -5.68 -34.97 -19.46
CA ASN A 271 -5.48 -36.18 -20.23
C ASN A 271 -4.15 -36.89 -19.89
N MET A 272 -3.15 -36.16 -19.42
CA MET A 272 -1.86 -36.69 -18.95
C MET A 272 -1.90 -37.14 -17.48
N GLY A 273 -3.05 -37.11 -16.81
CA GLY A 273 -3.21 -37.53 -15.43
C GLY A 273 -2.82 -36.49 -14.37
N TYR A 274 -2.60 -35.23 -14.77
CA TYR A 274 -2.36 -34.16 -13.79
C TYR A 274 -3.65 -33.71 -13.14
N GLN A 275 -3.63 -33.40 -11.85
CA GLN A 275 -4.68 -32.65 -11.19
C GLN A 275 -4.49 -31.16 -11.45
N VAL A 276 -5.51 -30.50 -12.02
CA VAL A 276 -5.42 -29.09 -12.41
C VAL A 276 -6.26 -28.25 -11.47
N ILE A 277 -5.59 -27.34 -10.74
CA ILE A 277 -6.14 -26.52 -9.67
C ILE A 277 -5.99 -25.05 -10.04
N ASP A 278 -7.04 -24.26 -9.86
CA ASP A 278 -7.02 -22.81 -10.08
C ASP A 278 -6.38 -22.04 -8.91
N SER A 279 -5.86 -20.85 -9.18
CA SER A 279 -5.14 -20.03 -8.20
C SER A 279 -5.96 -19.70 -6.95
N ALA A 280 -7.29 -19.51 -7.08
CA ALA A 280 -8.16 -19.28 -5.93
C ALA A 280 -8.26 -20.50 -5.01
N SER A 281 -8.28 -21.71 -5.57
CA SER A 281 -8.24 -22.97 -4.80
C SER A 281 -6.89 -23.19 -4.13
N VAL A 282 -5.80 -22.86 -4.80
CA VAL A 282 -4.45 -22.95 -4.22
C VAL A 282 -4.35 -22.06 -2.98
N ILE A 283 -4.76 -20.79 -3.07
CA ILE A 283 -4.80 -19.89 -1.90
C ILE A 283 -5.68 -20.46 -0.80
N ALA A 284 -6.89 -20.89 -1.13
CA ALA A 284 -7.84 -21.44 -0.14
C ALA A 284 -7.30 -22.69 0.57
N THR A 285 -6.61 -23.57 -0.14
CA THR A 285 -5.94 -24.75 0.44
C THR A 285 -4.82 -24.35 1.38
N HIS A 286 -4.02 -23.37 1.01
CA HIS A 286 -2.96 -22.87 1.88
C HIS A 286 -3.53 -22.20 3.14
N VAL A 287 -4.55 -21.34 2.99
CA VAL A 287 -5.27 -20.74 4.12
C VAL A 287 -5.85 -21.82 5.05
N ASN A 288 -6.48 -22.87 4.48
CA ASN A 288 -7.01 -23.99 5.27
C ASN A 288 -5.92 -24.67 6.10
N LYS A 289 -4.75 -24.96 5.50
CA LYS A 289 -3.63 -25.59 6.21
C LYS A 289 -3.13 -24.70 7.36
N ILE A 290 -2.89 -23.41 7.09
CA ILE A 290 -2.40 -22.48 8.11
C ILE A 290 -3.42 -22.34 9.24
N ILE A 291 -4.70 -22.12 8.95
CA ILE A 291 -5.72 -21.98 10.00
C ILE A 291 -5.81 -23.24 10.87
N ARG A 292 -5.74 -24.44 10.28
CA ARG A 292 -5.75 -25.68 11.06
C ARG A 292 -4.65 -25.74 12.11
N ASN A 293 -3.47 -25.24 11.79
CA ASN A 293 -2.35 -25.22 12.73
C ASN A 293 -2.54 -24.20 13.88
N TYR A 294 -3.37 -23.16 13.64
CA TYR A 294 -3.59 -22.07 14.59
C TYR A 294 -4.99 -22.11 15.26
N ILE A 295 -5.80 -23.17 15.05
CA ILE A 295 -7.12 -23.32 15.69
C ILE A 295 -7.03 -23.15 17.22
N PRO A 296 -6.07 -23.75 17.94
CA PRO A 296 -6.00 -23.60 19.38
C PRO A 296 -5.75 -22.16 19.84
N GLU A 297 -5.01 -21.38 19.05
CA GLU A 297 -4.73 -19.97 19.35
C GLU A 297 -5.93 -19.05 19.03
N LEU A 298 -6.69 -19.41 18.00
CA LEU A 298 -7.90 -18.71 17.59
C LEU A 298 -9.07 -18.96 18.54
N PHE A 299 -9.06 -20.07 19.29
CA PHE A 299 -10.08 -20.42 20.26
C PHE A 299 -9.95 -19.53 21.51
N ASN A 300 -10.98 -18.76 21.81
CA ASN A 300 -10.96 -17.71 22.83
C ASN A 300 -12.03 -17.93 23.93
N TYR A 301 -12.13 -16.97 24.84
CA TYR A 301 -13.06 -17.01 25.97
C TYR A 301 -14.52 -16.94 25.54
N ASP A 302 -14.83 -16.20 24.49
CA ASP A 302 -16.19 -16.08 23.95
C ASP A 302 -16.66 -17.42 23.36
N ASP A 303 -15.75 -18.17 22.73
CA ASP A 303 -16.05 -19.50 22.20
C ASP A 303 -16.45 -20.50 23.31
N ILE A 304 -15.79 -20.41 24.48
CA ILE A 304 -16.15 -21.22 25.63
C ILE A 304 -17.56 -20.88 26.08
N THR A 305 -17.89 -19.60 26.18
CA THR A 305 -19.23 -19.15 26.56
C THR A 305 -20.28 -19.69 25.60
N GLN A 306 -20.00 -19.67 24.29
CA GLN A 306 -20.91 -20.24 23.30
C GLN A 306 -21.04 -21.78 23.42
N LEU A 307 -19.93 -22.49 23.63
CA LEU A 307 -19.96 -23.94 23.87
C LEU A 307 -20.70 -24.30 25.14
N HIS A 308 -20.49 -23.55 26.22
CA HIS A 308 -21.21 -23.77 27.48
C HIS A 308 -22.71 -23.50 27.33
N ASN A 309 -23.12 -22.46 26.64
CA ASN A 309 -24.53 -22.21 26.35
C ASN A 309 -25.16 -23.35 25.53
N ARG A 310 -24.41 -23.90 24.57
CA ARG A 310 -24.82 -25.04 23.78
C ARG A 310 -24.95 -26.31 24.67
N LEU A 311 -23.99 -26.57 25.56
CA LEU A 311 -24.04 -27.65 26.50
C LEU A 311 -25.25 -27.51 27.44
N SER A 312 -25.50 -26.30 27.96
CA SER A 312 -26.66 -26.02 28.84
C SER A 312 -27.99 -26.30 28.16
N SER A 313 -28.09 -26.07 26.84
CA SER A 313 -29.29 -26.39 26.07
C SER A 313 -29.49 -27.89 25.83
N MET A 314 -28.42 -28.69 25.78
CA MET A 314 -28.45 -30.14 25.51
C MET A 314 -28.49 -30.97 26.79
N ALA A 315 -27.70 -30.56 27.79
CA ALA A 315 -27.53 -31.31 29.07
C ALA A 315 -27.40 -30.30 30.25
N PRO A 316 -28.52 -29.71 30.74
CA PRO A 316 -28.47 -28.63 31.74
C PRO A 316 -27.74 -29.00 33.03
N ARG A 317 -28.00 -30.21 33.55
CA ARG A 317 -27.37 -30.69 34.81
C ARG A 317 -25.85 -30.82 34.66
N LEU A 318 -25.38 -31.36 33.52
CA LEU A 318 -23.95 -31.47 33.24
C LEU A 318 -23.28 -30.11 33.14
N ALA A 319 -23.96 -29.13 32.56
CA ALA A 319 -23.44 -27.75 32.46
C ALA A 319 -23.32 -27.08 33.83
N GLU A 320 -24.29 -27.32 34.76
CA GLU A 320 -24.24 -26.82 36.13
C GLU A 320 -23.08 -27.48 36.90
N ASP A 321 -22.94 -28.80 36.84
CA ASP A 321 -21.86 -29.54 37.49
C ASP A 321 -20.48 -29.10 36.95
N LEU A 322 -20.35 -28.93 35.64
CA LEU A 322 -19.13 -28.42 35.01
C LEU A 322 -18.75 -27.04 35.52
N SER A 323 -19.71 -26.09 35.58
CA SER A 323 -19.50 -24.73 36.07
C SER A 323 -19.14 -24.69 37.58
N ALA A 324 -19.61 -25.65 38.36
CA ALA A 324 -19.26 -25.78 39.76
C ALA A 324 -17.83 -26.36 39.95
N ALA A 325 -17.39 -27.22 39.03
CA ALA A 325 -16.10 -27.90 39.12
C ALA A 325 -14.96 -27.09 38.50
N LEU A 326 -15.17 -26.42 37.35
CA LEU A 326 -14.14 -25.73 36.56
C LEU A 326 -14.58 -24.33 36.18
N ASN A 327 -13.67 -23.37 36.31
CA ASN A 327 -13.89 -22.03 35.77
C ASN A 327 -13.56 -21.96 34.25
N TYR A 328 -14.05 -20.94 33.55
CA TYR A 328 -13.86 -20.79 32.10
C TYR A 328 -12.38 -20.69 31.69
N SER A 329 -11.50 -20.15 32.54
CA SER A 329 -10.07 -20.09 32.24
C SER A 329 -9.41 -21.48 32.29
N GLN A 330 -9.91 -22.40 33.15
CA GLN A 330 -9.47 -23.78 33.19
C GLN A 330 -10.00 -24.54 31.97
N LEU A 331 -11.28 -24.36 31.64
CA LEU A 331 -11.90 -24.94 30.44
C LEU A 331 -11.18 -24.49 29.16
N LEU A 332 -10.76 -23.22 29.08
CA LEU A 332 -9.97 -22.73 27.95
C LEU A 332 -8.69 -23.53 27.74
N LYS A 333 -7.97 -23.81 28.83
CA LYS A 333 -6.73 -24.61 28.76
C LYS A 333 -7.01 -26.04 28.32
N VAL A 334 -8.07 -26.67 28.84
CA VAL A 334 -8.44 -28.04 28.47
C VAL A 334 -8.84 -28.11 27.00
N TYR A 335 -9.74 -27.24 26.55
CA TYR A 335 -10.21 -27.27 25.16
C TYR A 335 -9.10 -26.93 24.17
N ARG A 336 -8.21 -26.01 24.50
CA ARG A 336 -7.02 -25.73 23.67
C ARG A 336 -6.10 -26.95 23.60
N ALA A 337 -5.86 -27.65 24.70
CA ALA A 337 -5.07 -28.88 24.70
C ALA A 337 -5.70 -29.97 23.81
N LEU A 338 -7.01 -30.16 23.89
CA LEU A 338 -7.73 -31.10 23.02
C LEU A 338 -7.60 -30.70 21.52
N LEU A 339 -7.74 -29.42 21.22
CA LEU A 339 -7.59 -28.92 19.84
C LEU A 339 -6.15 -29.07 19.32
N ILE A 340 -5.12 -28.93 20.18
CA ILE A 340 -3.73 -29.22 19.84
C ILE A 340 -3.53 -30.68 19.45
N GLU A 341 -4.17 -31.59 20.19
CA GLU A 341 -4.15 -33.03 19.93
C GLU A 341 -5.06 -33.45 18.75
N GLY A 342 -5.76 -32.48 18.13
CA GLY A 342 -6.66 -32.73 17.00
C GLY A 342 -8.01 -33.32 17.38
N VAL A 343 -8.36 -33.27 18.66
CA VAL A 343 -9.66 -33.74 19.16
C VAL A 343 -10.73 -32.68 18.85
N SER A 344 -11.79 -33.09 18.16
CA SER A 344 -12.91 -32.21 17.81
C SER A 344 -13.81 -31.95 19.03
N LEU A 345 -14.15 -30.67 19.27
CA LEU A 345 -15.09 -30.26 20.32
C LEU A 345 -16.57 -30.38 19.88
N ARG A 346 -16.85 -31.10 18.80
CA ARG A 346 -18.19 -31.24 18.24
C ARG A 346 -19.14 -31.99 19.22
N ASP A 347 -18.64 -33.02 19.86
CA ASP A 347 -19.38 -33.78 20.87
C ASP A 347 -19.02 -33.30 22.28
N ILE A 348 -19.52 -32.13 22.63
CA ILE A 348 -19.21 -31.45 23.89
C ILE A 348 -19.82 -32.18 25.10
N VAL A 349 -20.80 -33.09 24.90
CA VAL A 349 -21.43 -33.83 25.96
C VAL A 349 -20.55 -35.01 26.43
N THR A 350 -19.79 -35.62 25.52
CA THR A 350 -18.90 -36.74 25.81
C THR A 350 -17.53 -36.28 26.33
N ILE A 351 -17.08 -35.11 25.89
CA ILE A 351 -15.80 -34.50 26.32
C ILE A 351 -15.89 -34.04 27.78
#